data_db2ca22e309bbcad28852176f01a91ec
#
_entry.id   db2ca22e309bbcad28852176f01a91ec
#
_cell.length_a   1.000
_cell.length_b   1.000
_cell.length_c   1.000
_cell.angle_alpha   90.00
_cell.angle_beta   90.00
_cell.angle_gamma   90.00
#
_symmetry.space_group_name_H-M   'P 1'
#
loop_
_entity.id
_entity.type
_entity.pdbx_description
1 polymer ?
#
loop_
_entity_poly.entity_id
_entity_poly.type
_entity_poly.pdbx_seq_one_letter_code
_entity_poly.pdbx_strand_id
1 'polypeptide(L)'
;MAKKKDLTTDNEIFVAQKLAEDELNTNEINEPLEMLDFKSFDNNKELLDYQQQALINAFKILIAYFRDFKENKKEFYAFYQKHYSFANCDFAKKKLNPLLKSHFKVENHCVKFENFINRLAFYMATGSGKTIVIIKLVELLSVAIRMGLIPKKNIMFFSANENLIKQFEKEIEKYNRGKDYFKQIDFKSLKSVKNKDFYHAPKNSFIEKITLFYYRADLMNDEESKENLLNYKDYWDNGENYVILDEAHKGNKSESKRQAIFSLLSLKGFLFNFSATFTEESDLITAVYNLSVGEWVKLGYGKESVLLKKNNLNAFKELKDLNDREKEIALLKALLLLGMQKRYKTESYFYDPLMLVFTHSVNVKNSDAEIFFKTLARVIENDDGSDFLKAKEREGGEQEFKL
;
A
#
# COMPACT_ATOMS: atom_id res chain seq x y z
N MET A 1 -24.41 -8.20 -15.93
CA MET A 1 -23.41 -7.61 -15.00
C MET A 1 -23.12 -8.65 -13.93
N ALA A 2 -21.96 -9.30 -13.98
CA ALA A 2 -21.58 -10.26 -12.96
C ALA A 2 -21.28 -9.50 -11.67
N LYS A 3 -21.95 -9.87 -10.57
CA LYS A 3 -21.65 -9.36 -9.22
C LYS A 3 -20.17 -9.63 -8.95
N LYS A 4 -19.36 -8.56 -8.75
CA LYS A 4 -18.04 -8.69 -8.14
C LYS A 4 -18.24 -9.40 -6.80
N LYS A 5 -17.72 -10.63 -6.67
CA LYS A 5 -17.62 -11.29 -5.38
C LYS A 5 -16.75 -10.39 -4.50
N ASP A 6 -17.23 -10.07 -3.33
CA ASP A 6 -16.50 -9.28 -2.35
C ASP A 6 -15.39 -10.19 -1.81
N LEU A 7 -14.20 -10.06 -2.35
CA LEU A 7 -13.02 -10.90 -2.05
C LEU A 7 -12.45 -10.65 -0.65
N THR A 8 -13.03 -9.68 0.09
CA THR A 8 -12.48 -9.21 1.37
C THR A 8 -12.97 -9.98 2.60
N THR A 9 -13.86 -10.97 2.44
CA THR A 9 -14.47 -11.70 3.58
C THR A 9 -13.96 -13.11 3.79
N ASP A 10 -13.23 -13.71 2.83
CA ASP A 10 -12.72 -15.07 2.98
C ASP A 10 -11.26 -15.05 3.45
N ASN A 11 -11.04 -15.31 4.74
CA ASN A 11 -9.70 -15.52 5.34
C ASN A 11 -8.88 -16.62 4.63
N GLU A 12 -9.47 -17.39 3.76
CA GLU A 12 -8.81 -18.47 3.00
C GLU A 12 -7.86 -17.95 1.91
N ILE A 13 -8.01 -16.71 1.47
CA ILE A 13 -7.20 -16.16 0.37
C ILE A 13 -5.81 -15.68 0.81
N PHE A 14 -5.58 -15.43 2.12
CA PHE A 14 -4.30 -14.95 2.65
C PHE A 14 -3.35 -16.12 2.97
N VAL A 15 -2.92 -16.82 1.93
CA VAL A 15 -2.14 -18.06 2.06
C VAL A 15 -0.80 -17.83 2.74
N ALA A 16 -0.06 -16.80 2.36
CA ALA A 16 1.24 -16.49 2.97
C ALA A 16 1.14 -16.23 4.48
N GLN A 17 0.10 -15.50 4.92
CA GLN A 17 -0.13 -15.27 6.35
C GLN A 17 -0.34 -16.58 7.10
N LYS A 18 -1.23 -17.45 6.61
CA LYS A 18 -1.50 -18.75 7.21
C LYS A 18 -0.27 -19.65 7.24
N LEU A 19 0.49 -19.71 6.15
CA LEU A 19 1.74 -20.47 6.11
C LEU A 19 2.73 -19.99 7.18
N ALA A 20 2.88 -18.66 7.34
CA ALA A 20 3.78 -18.09 8.34
C ALA A 20 3.32 -18.38 9.78
N GLU A 21 2.01 -18.36 10.03
CA GLU A 21 1.44 -18.53 11.37
C GLU A 21 1.33 -20.01 11.76
N ASP A 22 0.95 -20.88 10.84
CA ASP A 22 0.63 -22.29 11.12
C ASP A 22 1.80 -23.23 10.77
N GLU A 23 2.36 -23.13 9.54
CA GLU A 23 3.29 -24.13 9.02
C GLU A 23 4.76 -23.82 9.29
N LEU A 24 5.12 -22.53 9.29
CA LEU A 24 6.48 -22.06 9.52
C LEU A 24 6.73 -21.65 10.98
N ASN A 25 5.92 -22.11 11.91
CA ASN A 25 6.11 -21.83 13.35
C ASN A 25 6.94 -22.96 14.01
N THR A 26 8.11 -23.25 13.46
CA THR A 26 9.03 -24.29 13.93
C THR A 26 10.24 -23.67 14.63
N ASN A 27 10.91 -24.41 15.51
CA ASN A 27 12.15 -23.95 16.15
C ASN A 27 13.21 -23.56 15.12
N GLU A 28 13.34 -24.33 14.04
CA GLU A 28 14.31 -24.06 12.95
C GLU A 28 14.13 -22.69 12.30
N ILE A 29 12.90 -22.18 12.26
CA ILE A 29 12.60 -20.83 11.74
C ILE A 29 12.67 -19.80 12.85
N ASN A 30 12.23 -20.12 14.07
CA ASN A 30 12.15 -19.18 15.17
C ASN A 30 13.54 -18.79 15.73
N GLU A 31 14.49 -19.74 15.84
CA GLU A 31 15.84 -19.44 16.31
C GLU A 31 16.53 -18.29 15.54
N PRO A 32 16.59 -18.29 14.18
CA PRO A 32 17.16 -17.13 13.46
C PRO A 32 16.34 -15.85 13.62
N LEU A 33 15.02 -15.94 13.86
CA LEU A 33 14.19 -14.75 14.07
C LEU A 33 14.46 -14.07 15.41
N GLU A 34 14.81 -14.82 16.45
CA GLU A 34 15.15 -14.29 17.79
C GLU A 34 16.35 -13.33 17.74
N MET A 35 17.21 -13.47 16.74
CA MET A 35 18.34 -12.57 16.51
C MET A 35 17.93 -11.22 15.89
N LEU A 36 16.68 -11.10 15.42
CA LEU A 36 16.16 -9.90 14.81
C LEU A 36 15.30 -9.11 15.79
N ASP A 37 15.58 -7.83 15.95
CA ASP A 37 14.76 -6.96 16.78
C ASP A 37 13.54 -6.46 15.98
N PHE A 38 12.40 -7.13 16.14
CA PHE A 38 11.14 -6.72 15.51
C PHE A 38 10.41 -5.61 16.25
N LYS A 39 10.80 -5.31 17.49
CA LYS A 39 10.04 -4.44 18.38
C LYS A 39 10.48 -2.99 18.31
N SER A 40 11.75 -2.72 18.53
CA SER A 40 12.26 -1.34 18.60
C SER A 40 12.33 -0.69 17.22
N PHE A 41 11.78 0.53 17.12
CA PHE A 41 11.90 1.35 15.92
C PHE A 41 12.99 2.41 16.09
N ASP A 42 12.88 3.24 17.10
CA ASP A 42 13.89 4.21 17.53
C ASP A 42 14.02 4.21 19.05
N ASN A 43 14.80 5.13 19.63
CA ASN A 43 15.06 5.17 21.07
C ASN A 43 13.80 5.37 21.93
N ASN A 44 12.72 5.89 21.36
CA ASN A 44 11.50 6.27 22.08
C ASN A 44 10.23 5.61 21.51
N LYS A 45 10.34 4.82 20.44
CA LYS A 45 9.20 4.30 19.71
C LYS A 45 9.37 2.81 19.42
N GLU A 46 8.35 2.07 19.79
CA GLU A 46 8.20 0.65 19.45
C GLU A 46 7.16 0.46 18.35
N LEU A 47 7.28 -0.62 17.61
CA LEU A 47 6.26 -1.04 16.66
C LEU A 47 5.05 -1.59 17.43
N LEU A 48 3.86 -1.32 16.90
CA LEU A 48 2.64 -1.93 17.37
C LEU A 48 2.61 -3.44 17.05
N ASP A 49 1.88 -4.22 17.83
CA ASP A 49 1.86 -5.69 17.72
C ASP A 49 1.57 -6.17 16.28
N TYR A 50 0.60 -5.58 15.61
CA TYR A 50 0.29 -5.93 14.23
C TYR A 50 1.42 -5.59 13.23
N GLN A 51 2.20 -4.53 13.50
CA GLN A 51 3.36 -4.16 12.68
C GLN A 51 4.50 -5.16 12.88
N GLN A 52 4.73 -5.57 14.12
CA GLN A 52 5.69 -6.61 14.47
C GLN A 52 5.30 -7.94 13.82
N GLN A 53 4.04 -8.35 13.97
CA GLN A 53 3.55 -9.62 13.42
C GLN A 53 3.66 -9.66 11.89
N ALA A 54 3.34 -8.57 11.20
CA ALA A 54 3.51 -8.47 9.75
C ALA A 54 4.97 -8.70 9.31
N LEU A 55 5.93 -8.13 10.03
CA LEU A 55 7.35 -8.31 9.77
C LEU A 55 7.84 -9.72 10.14
N ILE A 56 7.40 -10.28 11.27
CA ILE A 56 7.72 -11.65 11.67
C ILE A 56 7.24 -12.64 10.61
N ASN A 57 5.98 -12.54 10.17
CA ASN A 57 5.44 -13.38 9.11
C ASN A 57 6.23 -13.25 7.80
N ALA A 58 6.60 -12.02 7.43
CA ALA A 58 7.41 -11.77 6.24
C ALA A 58 8.78 -12.46 6.32
N PHE A 59 9.45 -12.37 7.46
CA PHE A 59 10.77 -12.99 7.64
C PHE A 59 10.73 -14.51 7.74
N LYS A 60 9.69 -15.10 8.31
CA LYS A 60 9.46 -16.55 8.26
C LYS A 60 9.43 -17.06 6.82
N ILE A 61 8.60 -16.41 5.98
CA ILE A 61 8.48 -16.75 4.55
C ILE A 61 9.80 -16.50 3.82
N LEU A 62 10.46 -15.39 4.07
CA LEU A 62 11.70 -15.00 3.41
C LEU A 62 12.84 -15.98 3.73
N ILE A 63 13.02 -16.33 5.00
CA ILE A 63 14.04 -17.30 5.44
C ILE A 63 13.74 -18.68 4.86
N ALA A 64 12.48 -19.15 4.91
CA ALA A 64 12.11 -20.42 4.29
C ALA A 64 12.43 -20.43 2.80
N TYR A 65 12.09 -19.39 2.04
CA TYR A 65 12.38 -19.28 0.61
C TYR A 65 13.87 -19.41 0.29
N PHE A 66 14.72 -18.69 1.01
CA PHE A 66 16.16 -18.70 0.72
C PHE A 66 16.89 -19.90 1.33
N ARG A 67 16.55 -20.32 2.54
CA ARG A 67 17.24 -21.40 3.26
C ARG A 67 16.70 -22.77 2.88
N ASP A 68 15.39 -22.97 3.01
CA ASP A 68 14.77 -24.29 2.92
C ASP A 68 14.48 -24.66 1.47
N PHE A 69 13.95 -23.74 0.70
CA PHE A 69 13.67 -23.92 -0.73
C PHE A 69 14.79 -23.51 -1.67
N LYS A 70 15.90 -22.91 -1.17
CA LYS A 70 17.09 -22.53 -1.95
C LYS A 70 16.74 -21.77 -3.25
N GLU A 71 15.82 -20.84 -3.15
CA GLU A 71 15.30 -20.03 -4.26
C GLU A 71 14.56 -20.84 -5.35
N ASN A 72 14.22 -22.10 -5.09
CA ASN A 72 13.45 -22.93 -6.01
C ASN A 72 11.97 -22.53 -6.00
N LYS A 73 11.61 -21.65 -6.92
CA LYS A 73 10.24 -21.09 -7.00
C LYS A 73 9.18 -22.16 -7.23
N LYS A 74 9.49 -23.22 -7.98
CA LYS A 74 8.54 -24.30 -8.27
C LYS A 74 8.19 -25.08 -7.01
N GLU A 75 9.20 -25.47 -6.22
CA GLU A 75 9.00 -26.16 -4.96
C GLU A 75 8.31 -25.26 -3.93
N PHE A 76 8.71 -24.00 -3.88
CA PHE A 76 8.08 -23.03 -2.98
C PHE A 76 6.62 -22.75 -3.35
N TYR A 77 6.27 -22.70 -4.64
CA TYR A 77 4.89 -22.59 -5.09
C TYR A 77 4.09 -23.87 -4.78
N ALA A 78 4.69 -25.05 -4.97
CA ALA A 78 4.06 -26.32 -4.59
C ALA A 78 3.79 -26.41 -3.09
N PHE A 79 4.66 -25.84 -2.25
CA PHE A 79 4.44 -25.72 -0.80
C PHE A 79 3.18 -24.90 -0.48
N TYR A 80 2.99 -23.76 -1.14
CA TYR A 80 1.75 -22.98 -1.01
C TYR A 80 0.52 -23.81 -1.39
N GLN A 81 0.57 -24.53 -2.51
CA GLN A 81 -0.55 -25.32 -3.01
C GLN A 81 -0.85 -26.56 -2.16
N LYS A 82 0.16 -27.14 -1.52
CA LYS A 82 0.02 -28.31 -0.67
C LYS A 82 -0.80 -28.05 0.59
N HIS A 83 -0.58 -26.89 1.20
CA HIS A 83 -1.17 -26.56 2.49
C HIS A 83 -2.52 -25.84 2.35
N TYR A 84 -2.70 -25.09 1.28
CA TYR A 84 -3.92 -24.31 1.08
C TYR A 84 -4.42 -24.43 -0.36
N SER A 85 -5.69 -24.76 -0.51
CA SER A 85 -6.33 -24.81 -1.81
C SER A 85 -6.68 -23.42 -2.30
N PHE A 86 -6.08 -22.99 -3.39
CA PHE A 86 -6.44 -21.77 -4.09
C PHE A 86 -6.49 -22.03 -5.61
N ALA A 87 -7.26 -21.23 -6.32
CA ALA A 87 -7.34 -21.34 -7.76
C ALA A 87 -5.96 -21.11 -8.41
N ASN A 88 -5.65 -21.85 -9.47
CA ASN A 88 -4.44 -21.58 -10.24
C ASN A 88 -4.44 -20.15 -10.71
N CYS A 89 -3.51 -19.37 -10.18
CA CYS A 89 -3.34 -17.97 -10.53
C CYS A 89 -2.38 -17.90 -11.73
N ASP A 90 -2.92 -17.54 -12.89
CA ASP A 90 -2.10 -17.28 -14.06
C ASP A 90 -1.79 -15.79 -14.12
N PHE A 91 -0.51 -15.47 -14.13
CA PHE A 91 -0.07 -14.10 -14.26
C PHE A 91 -0.32 -13.58 -15.69
N ALA A 92 -1.12 -12.51 -15.83
CA ALA A 92 -1.46 -11.88 -17.12
C ALA A 92 -2.32 -12.73 -18.08
N LYS A 93 -3.56 -13.01 -17.69
CA LYS A 93 -4.51 -13.84 -18.46
C LYS A 93 -4.96 -13.25 -19.82
N LYS A 94 -5.00 -11.92 -19.99
CA LYS A 94 -5.64 -11.28 -21.15
C LYS A 94 -4.68 -10.57 -22.11
N LYS A 95 -3.65 -9.93 -21.60
CA LYS A 95 -2.69 -9.15 -22.41
C LYS A 95 -1.32 -9.18 -21.75
N LEU A 96 -0.55 -10.23 -22.06
CA LEU A 96 0.79 -10.38 -21.53
C LEU A 96 1.70 -9.25 -21.99
N ASN A 97 2.36 -8.56 -21.05
CA ASN A 97 3.32 -7.53 -21.37
C ASN A 97 4.51 -8.11 -22.16
N PRO A 98 4.93 -7.49 -23.28
CA PRO A 98 6.05 -7.98 -24.09
C PRO A 98 7.33 -8.23 -23.28
N LEU A 99 7.62 -7.44 -22.25
CA LEU A 99 8.79 -7.61 -21.39
C LEU A 99 8.82 -8.98 -20.71
N LEU A 100 7.67 -9.51 -20.29
CA LEU A 100 7.61 -10.82 -19.66
C LEU A 100 7.86 -11.96 -20.65
N LYS A 101 7.46 -11.77 -21.92
CA LYS A 101 7.64 -12.78 -22.99
C LYS A 101 9.11 -13.07 -23.27
N SER A 102 9.99 -12.08 -23.11
CA SER A 102 11.42 -12.24 -23.36
C SER A 102 12.15 -12.98 -22.21
N HIS A 103 11.54 -13.07 -21.04
CA HIS A 103 12.16 -13.65 -19.84
C HIS A 103 11.52 -14.96 -19.38
N PHE A 104 10.28 -15.24 -19.80
CA PHE A 104 9.51 -16.39 -19.32
C PHE A 104 8.89 -17.18 -20.46
N LYS A 105 8.78 -18.50 -20.28
CA LYS A 105 8.01 -19.36 -21.17
C LYS A 105 6.52 -18.98 -21.07
N VAL A 106 5.92 -18.71 -22.21
CA VAL A 106 4.50 -18.38 -22.33
C VAL A 106 3.74 -19.64 -22.72
N GLU A 107 2.76 -20.02 -21.93
CA GLU A 107 1.85 -21.14 -22.18
C GLU A 107 0.41 -20.60 -22.22
N ASN A 108 -0.34 -20.89 -23.29
CA ASN A 108 -1.72 -20.40 -23.46
C ASN A 108 -1.90 -18.88 -23.25
N HIS A 109 -0.98 -18.10 -23.78
CA HIS A 109 -0.93 -16.63 -23.60
C HIS A 109 -0.71 -16.15 -22.14
N CYS A 110 -0.33 -17.03 -21.23
CA CYS A 110 -0.08 -16.74 -19.82
C CYS A 110 1.35 -17.08 -19.42
N VAL A 111 1.83 -16.43 -18.35
CA VAL A 111 3.01 -16.83 -17.59
C VAL A 111 2.55 -17.37 -16.26
N LYS A 112 3.02 -18.54 -15.85
CA LYS A 112 2.61 -19.16 -14.61
C LYS A 112 3.00 -18.32 -13.40
N PHE A 113 2.12 -18.22 -12.41
CA PHE A 113 2.36 -17.45 -11.20
C PHE A 113 3.55 -17.97 -10.38
N GLU A 114 3.88 -19.25 -10.49
CA GLU A 114 5.07 -19.84 -9.85
C GLU A 114 6.36 -19.05 -10.13
N ASN A 115 6.46 -18.42 -11.32
CA ASN A 115 7.63 -17.61 -11.67
C ASN A 115 7.76 -16.32 -10.86
N PHE A 116 6.69 -15.90 -10.19
CA PHE A 116 6.57 -14.65 -9.45
C PHE A 116 6.25 -14.86 -7.97
N ILE A 117 6.37 -16.11 -7.47
CA ILE A 117 6.01 -16.44 -6.09
C ILE A 117 6.95 -15.80 -5.05
N ASN A 118 8.15 -15.37 -5.45
CA ASN A 118 9.10 -14.66 -4.62
C ASN A 118 8.66 -13.21 -4.36
N ARG A 119 7.46 -13.07 -3.81
CA ARG A 119 6.87 -11.78 -3.42
C ARG A 119 6.06 -11.90 -2.14
N LEU A 120 5.93 -10.79 -1.46
CA LEU A 120 5.04 -10.63 -0.32
C LEU A 120 4.25 -9.34 -0.45
N ALA A 121 3.03 -9.37 0.04
CA ALA A 121 2.17 -8.20 0.13
C ALA A 121 1.89 -7.86 1.60
N PHE A 122 1.96 -6.58 1.93
CA PHE A 122 1.56 -6.02 3.22
C PHE A 122 0.26 -5.26 3.00
N TYR A 123 -0.86 -5.88 3.34
CA TYR A 123 -2.18 -5.28 3.22
C TYR A 123 -2.44 -4.44 4.47
N MET A 124 -2.14 -3.16 4.41
CA MET A 124 -2.15 -2.26 5.55
C MET A 124 -3.00 -1.02 5.27
N ALA A 125 -3.99 -0.76 6.11
CA ALA A 125 -4.87 0.40 6.01
C ALA A 125 -4.11 1.73 5.97
N THR A 126 -4.71 2.75 5.38
CA THR A 126 -4.17 4.12 5.44
C THR A 126 -4.13 4.60 6.90
N GLY A 127 -3.01 5.14 7.32
CA GLY A 127 -2.79 5.58 8.70
C GLY A 127 -2.26 4.50 9.65
N SER A 128 -2.14 3.24 9.21
CA SER A 128 -1.60 2.13 10.03
C SER A 128 -0.08 2.15 10.22
N GLY A 129 0.62 3.16 9.72
CA GLY A 129 2.07 3.29 9.86
C GLY A 129 2.88 2.49 8.84
N LYS A 130 2.37 2.27 7.61
CA LYS A 130 3.10 1.61 6.51
C LYS A 130 4.55 2.08 6.37
N THR A 131 4.78 3.40 6.41
CA THR A 131 6.12 4.01 6.30
C THR A 131 7.08 3.47 7.36
N ILE A 132 6.62 3.34 8.60
CA ILE A 132 7.41 2.81 9.71
C ILE A 132 7.76 1.35 9.48
N VAL A 133 6.79 0.55 9.01
CA VAL A 133 7.00 -0.87 8.69
C VAL A 133 7.99 -1.03 7.53
N ILE A 134 7.93 -0.18 6.50
CA ILE A 134 8.90 -0.19 5.38
C ILE A 134 10.32 0.12 5.88
N ILE A 135 10.49 1.17 6.69
CA ILE A 135 11.80 1.54 7.25
C ILE A 135 12.35 0.39 8.10
N LYS A 136 11.52 -0.21 8.94
CA LYS A 136 11.93 -1.35 9.77
C LYS A 136 12.24 -2.59 8.93
N LEU A 137 11.48 -2.85 7.86
CA LEU A 137 11.81 -3.92 6.90
C LEU A 137 13.20 -3.74 6.30
N VAL A 138 13.58 -2.51 5.93
CA VAL A 138 14.91 -2.19 5.39
C VAL A 138 16.00 -2.48 6.42
N GLU A 139 15.81 -2.07 7.69
CA GLU A 139 16.72 -2.40 8.78
C GLU A 139 16.88 -3.91 8.94
N LEU A 140 15.77 -4.64 9.04
CA LEU A 140 15.76 -6.08 9.26
C LEU A 140 16.38 -6.86 8.07
N LEU A 141 16.11 -6.44 6.82
CA LEU A 141 16.75 -7.02 5.63
C LEU A 141 18.27 -6.86 5.71
N SER A 142 18.76 -5.67 6.08
CA SER A 142 20.18 -5.42 6.24
C SER A 142 20.80 -6.28 7.34
N VAL A 143 20.14 -6.41 8.48
CA VAL A 143 20.62 -7.28 9.59
C VAL A 143 20.64 -8.73 9.14
N ALA A 144 19.58 -9.23 8.53
CA ALA A 144 19.49 -10.61 8.05
C ALA A 144 20.55 -10.94 6.99
N ILE A 145 20.85 -9.98 6.09
CA ILE A 145 21.96 -10.11 5.13
C ILE A 145 23.32 -10.23 5.85
N ARG A 146 23.57 -9.37 6.83
CA ARG A 146 24.82 -9.36 7.61
C ARG A 146 25.02 -10.65 8.41
N MET A 147 23.93 -11.21 8.90
CA MET A 147 23.93 -12.48 9.63
C MET A 147 23.99 -13.71 8.71
N GLY A 148 23.91 -13.51 7.40
CA GLY A 148 23.92 -14.62 6.42
C GLY A 148 22.61 -15.42 6.38
N LEU A 149 21.53 -14.91 6.95
CA LEU A 149 20.20 -15.54 6.92
C LEU A 149 19.56 -15.46 5.53
N ILE A 150 19.86 -14.42 4.80
CA ILE A 150 19.40 -14.20 3.42
C ILE A 150 20.55 -13.70 2.53
N PRO A 151 20.49 -13.89 1.21
CA PRO A 151 21.56 -13.48 0.29
C PRO A 151 21.83 -11.96 0.29
N LYS A 152 23.06 -11.59 -0.02
CA LYS A 152 23.48 -10.18 -0.20
C LYS A 152 22.94 -9.65 -1.52
N LYS A 153 21.90 -8.80 -1.48
CA LYS A 153 21.30 -8.15 -2.65
C LYS A 153 21.08 -6.66 -2.37
N ASN A 154 20.96 -5.84 -3.41
CA ASN A 154 20.63 -4.43 -3.25
C ASN A 154 19.20 -4.27 -2.76
N ILE A 155 18.95 -3.24 -1.94
CA ILE A 155 17.61 -2.90 -1.46
C ILE A 155 17.14 -1.65 -2.21
N MET A 156 16.01 -1.74 -2.88
CA MET A 156 15.43 -0.69 -3.71
C MET A 156 14.03 -0.33 -3.22
N PHE A 157 13.74 0.95 -3.14
CA PHE A 157 12.44 1.49 -2.75
C PHE A 157 11.83 2.32 -3.88
N PHE A 158 10.59 2.03 -4.22
CA PHE A 158 9.83 2.76 -5.23
C PHE A 158 8.50 3.24 -4.68
N SER A 159 8.20 4.51 -4.91
CA SER A 159 6.94 5.12 -4.53
C SER A 159 6.26 5.82 -5.70
N ALA A 160 4.96 6.06 -5.57
CA ALA A 160 4.10 6.51 -6.67
C ALA A 160 4.39 7.95 -7.13
N ASN A 161 4.91 8.82 -6.24
CA ASN A 161 5.16 10.22 -6.55
C ASN A 161 6.23 10.85 -5.64
N GLU A 162 6.70 12.02 -6.05
CA GLU A 162 7.78 12.77 -5.40
C GLU A 162 7.44 13.19 -3.96
N ASN A 163 6.19 13.55 -3.69
CA ASN A 163 5.80 14.01 -2.34
C ASN A 163 5.88 12.87 -1.32
N LEU A 164 5.50 11.65 -1.72
CA LEU A 164 5.64 10.47 -0.87
C LEU A 164 7.11 10.14 -0.61
N ILE A 165 7.97 10.28 -1.61
CA ILE A 165 9.42 10.08 -1.45
C ILE A 165 9.99 11.09 -0.45
N LYS A 166 9.67 12.39 -0.58
CA LYS A 166 10.11 13.43 0.37
C LYS A 166 9.57 13.20 1.79
N GLN A 167 8.35 12.71 1.91
CA GLN A 167 7.79 12.34 3.21
C GLN A 167 8.55 11.15 3.82
N PHE A 168 8.85 10.14 3.01
CA PHE A 168 9.62 8.98 3.42
C PHE A 168 11.05 9.34 3.85
N GLU A 169 11.72 10.22 3.11
CA GLU A 169 13.05 10.75 3.43
C GLU A 169 13.07 11.43 4.81
N LYS A 170 12.07 12.27 5.10
CA LYS A 170 11.94 12.90 6.44
C LYS A 170 11.76 11.88 7.56
N GLU A 171 11.05 10.79 7.32
CA GLU A 171 10.90 9.72 8.32
C GLU A 171 12.21 8.94 8.50
N ILE A 172 12.99 8.71 7.43
CA ILE A 172 14.35 8.14 7.53
C ILE A 172 15.27 9.05 8.34
N GLU A 173 15.23 10.37 8.13
CA GLU A 173 16.02 11.32 8.92
C GLU A 173 15.69 11.22 10.42
N LYS A 174 14.41 11.10 10.77
CA LYS A 174 13.99 10.90 12.16
C LYS A 174 14.46 9.56 12.71
N TYR A 175 14.30 8.50 11.93
CA TYR A 175 14.76 7.17 12.28
C TYR A 175 16.26 7.11 12.52
N ASN A 176 17.07 7.77 11.69
CA ASN A 176 18.54 7.79 11.80
C ASN A 176 19.03 8.50 13.07
N ARG A 177 18.22 9.40 13.66
CA ARG A 177 18.61 10.11 14.89
C ARG A 177 18.71 9.13 16.06
N GLY A 178 19.89 9.04 16.64
CA GLY A 178 20.15 8.15 17.78
C GLY A 178 20.38 6.68 17.42
N LYS A 179 20.42 6.32 16.13
CA LYS A 179 20.81 4.98 15.68
C LYS A 179 22.33 4.87 15.53
N ASP A 180 22.86 3.70 15.86
CA ASP A 180 24.24 3.34 15.54
C ASP A 180 24.50 3.51 14.05
N TYR A 181 25.71 3.92 13.69
CA TYR A 181 26.09 4.24 12.32
C TYR A 181 25.71 3.13 11.30
N PHE A 182 25.95 1.87 11.65
CA PHE A 182 25.67 0.73 10.78
C PHE A 182 24.16 0.39 10.66
N LYS A 183 23.30 0.98 11.51
CA LYS A 183 21.83 0.89 11.43
C LYS A 183 21.20 2.08 10.72
N GLN A 184 21.97 3.15 10.48
CA GLN A 184 21.46 4.31 9.74
C GLN A 184 21.26 3.96 8.27
N ILE A 185 20.19 4.52 7.70
CA ILE A 185 19.84 4.34 6.28
C ILE A 185 20.40 5.50 5.48
N ASP A 186 21.22 5.18 4.47
CA ASP A 186 21.70 6.10 3.45
C ASP A 186 20.77 6.01 2.22
N PHE A 187 19.92 7.02 2.08
CA PHE A 187 18.83 7.05 1.10
C PHE A 187 19.34 7.69 -0.20
N LYS A 188 19.62 6.88 -1.22
CA LYS A 188 20.28 7.28 -2.47
C LYS A 188 19.36 7.21 -3.66
N SER A 189 19.21 8.31 -4.39
CA SER A 189 18.48 8.31 -5.65
C SER A 189 19.22 7.48 -6.72
N LEU A 190 18.52 6.59 -7.40
CA LEU A 190 19.06 5.84 -8.54
C LEU A 190 19.55 6.78 -9.65
N LYS A 191 18.95 7.96 -9.81
CA LYS A 191 19.39 8.96 -10.80
C LYS A 191 20.80 9.49 -10.51
N SER A 192 21.22 9.51 -9.26
CA SER A 192 22.54 10.01 -8.84
C SER A 192 23.65 8.94 -8.85
N VAL A 193 23.25 7.68 -9.03
CA VAL A 193 24.18 6.54 -8.96
C VAL A 193 24.52 6.09 -10.37
N LYS A 194 25.82 6.06 -10.71
CA LYS A 194 26.27 5.47 -11.97
C LYS A 194 26.07 3.95 -11.93
N ASN A 195 25.75 3.34 -13.06
CA ASN A 195 25.53 1.89 -13.16
C ASN A 195 26.65 1.07 -12.49
N LYS A 196 27.92 1.44 -12.71
CA LYS A 196 29.06 0.76 -12.08
C LYS A 196 28.99 0.81 -10.55
N ASP A 197 28.62 1.96 -9.99
CA ASP A 197 28.55 2.14 -8.53
C ASP A 197 27.38 1.38 -7.93
N PHE A 198 26.30 1.16 -8.69
CA PHE A 198 25.16 0.33 -8.28
C PHE A 198 25.57 -1.14 -8.14
N TYR A 199 26.26 -1.69 -9.15
CA TYR A 199 26.69 -3.09 -9.12
C TYR A 199 27.81 -3.37 -8.10
N HIS A 200 28.63 -2.37 -7.79
CA HIS A 200 29.71 -2.44 -6.82
C HIS A 200 29.36 -1.84 -5.46
N ALA A 201 28.10 -1.42 -5.26
CA ALA A 201 27.68 -0.90 -3.97
C ALA A 201 27.96 -1.94 -2.88
N PRO A 202 28.52 -1.53 -1.74
CA PRO A 202 28.76 -2.45 -0.64
C PRO A 202 27.43 -2.97 -0.14
N LYS A 203 27.19 -4.25 -0.35
CA LYS A 203 25.94 -4.90 -0.01
C LYS A 203 25.88 -5.12 1.50
N ASN A 204 25.63 -4.04 2.24
CA ASN A 204 25.36 -4.05 3.68
C ASN A 204 26.45 -4.71 4.54
N SER A 205 27.67 -4.17 4.55
CA SER A 205 28.71 -4.58 5.49
C SER A 205 28.40 -4.08 6.91
N PHE A 206 28.94 -4.75 7.94
CA PHE A 206 28.78 -4.31 9.34
C PHE A 206 29.42 -2.95 9.66
N ILE A 207 30.24 -2.42 8.77
CA ILE A 207 31.00 -1.18 8.98
C ILE A 207 30.28 0.01 8.31
N GLU A 208 29.32 -0.23 7.43
CA GLU A 208 28.69 0.79 6.60
C GLU A 208 27.22 0.99 6.95
N LYS A 209 26.72 2.17 6.58
CA LYS A 209 25.27 2.45 6.62
C LYS A 209 24.51 1.49 5.71
N ILE A 210 23.24 1.34 5.97
CA ILE A 210 22.31 0.59 5.12
C ILE A 210 22.07 1.42 3.85
N THR A 211 22.50 0.93 2.69
CA THR A 211 22.20 1.62 1.43
C THR A 211 20.80 1.24 0.95
N LEU A 212 19.92 2.23 0.83
CA LEU A 212 18.58 2.10 0.25
C LEU A 212 18.51 2.96 -1.01
N PHE A 213 18.45 2.31 -2.16
CA PHE A 213 18.26 3.01 -3.43
C PHE A 213 16.78 3.34 -3.63
N TYR A 214 16.48 4.52 -4.15
CA TYR A 214 15.10 4.90 -4.40
C TYR A 214 14.88 5.56 -5.77
N TYR A 215 13.67 5.42 -6.27
CA TYR A 215 13.17 6.19 -7.40
C TYR A 215 11.65 6.23 -7.46
N ARG A 216 11.13 7.05 -8.39
CA ARG A 216 9.69 7.07 -8.70
C ARG A 216 9.32 5.87 -9.56
N ALA A 217 8.30 5.17 -9.13
CA ALA A 217 7.83 3.95 -9.80
C ALA A 217 7.25 4.20 -11.20
N ASP A 218 6.64 5.38 -11.44
CA ASP A 218 6.07 5.77 -12.73
C ASP A 218 7.11 6.22 -13.76
N LEU A 219 8.34 6.49 -13.31
CA LEU A 219 9.45 6.91 -14.17
C LEU A 219 10.44 5.77 -14.52
N MET A 220 10.19 4.54 -14.00
CA MET A 220 10.93 3.35 -14.45
C MET A 220 10.32 2.80 -15.74
N ASN A 221 11.14 2.58 -16.76
CA ASN A 221 10.69 2.08 -18.07
C ASN A 221 11.73 1.14 -18.71
N ASP A 222 11.49 0.74 -19.96
CA ASP A 222 12.33 -0.13 -20.79
C ASP A 222 12.91 0.57 -22.02
N GLU A 223 12.66 1.88 -22.17
CA GLU A 223 13.17 2.72 -23.24
C GLU A 223 14.51 3.35 -22.85
N GLU A 224 15.22 3.93 -23.80
CA GLU A 224 16.42 4.72 -23.52
C GLU A 224 16.09 5.88 -22.59
N SER A 225 17.02 6.14 -21.67
CA SER A 225 16.84 7.14 -20.61
C SER A 225 16.63 8.53 -21.22
N LYS A 226 15.45 9.11 -21.00
CA LYS A 226 15.16 10.53 -21.21
C LYS A 226 15.33 11.25 -19.87
N GLU A 227 15.39 12.58 -19.91
CA GLU A 227 15.77 13.45 -18.77
C GLU A 227 15.28 13.03 -17.36
N ASN A 228 14.09 12.41 -17.27
CA ASN A 228 13.54 11.94 -16.00
C ASN A 228 13.10 10.47 -16.02
N LEU A 229 13.38 9.74 -17.10
CA LEU A 229 13.04 8.33 -17.21
C LEU A 229 14.30 7.49 -17.00
N LEU A 230 14.24 6.46 -16.15
CA LEU A 230 15.32 5.50 -15.97
C LEU A 230 14.98 4.18 -16.64
N ASN A 231 15.93 3.65 -17.38
CA ASN A 231 15.80 2.30 -17.94
C ASN A 231 16.07 1.27 -16.82
N TYR A 232 15.11 0.39 -16.56
CA TYR A 232 15.25 -0.64 -15.52
C TYR A 232 16.46 -1.56 -15.76
N LYS A 233 16.88 -1.75 -17.02
CA LYS A 233 18.02 -2.61 -17.40
C LYS A 233 19.34 -2.12 -16.80
N ASP A 234 19.46 -0.81 -16.56
CA ASP A 234 20.65 -0.21 -15.96
C ASP A 234 20.81 -0.62 -14.49
N TYR A 235 19.74 -1.07 -13.85
CA TYR A 235 19.66 -1.44 -12.42
C TYR A 235 19.17 -2.87 -12.23
N TRP A 236 19.13 -3.67 -13.28
CA TRP A 236 18.52 -4.99 -13.23
C TRP A 236 19.32 -5.99 -12.41
N ASP A 237 20.68 -5.99 -12.50
CA ASP A 237 21.56 -6.93 -11.80
C ASP A 237 21.05 -8.39 -11.87
N ASN A 238 20.63 -8.85 -13.04
CA ASN A 238 19.98 -10.15 -13.26
C ASN A 238 18.74 -10.41 -12.39
N GLY A 239 18.11 -9.37 -11.85
CA GLY A 239 16.99 -9.45 -10.92
C GLY A 239 17.41 -9.75 -9.47
N GLU A 240 18.66 -9.56 -9.13
CA GLU A 240 19.25 -9.80 -7.80
C GLU A 240 19.00 -8.63 -6.83
N ASN A 241 17.72 -8.19 -6.72
CA ASN A 241 17.36 -7.06 -5.85
C ASN A 241 16.22 -7.41 -4.90
N TYR A 242 16.24 -6.83 -3.70
CA TYR A 242 15.08 -6.69 -2.82
C TYR A 242 14.34 -5.41 -3.22
N VAL A 243 13.15 -5.56 -3.78
CA VAL A 243 12.36 -4.44 -4.32
C VAL A 243 11.17 -4.18 -3.41
N ILE A 244 11.04 -2.96 -2.92
CA ILE A 244 9.94 -2.50 -2.06
C ILE A 244 9.10 -1.50 -2.84
N LEU A 245 7.82 -1.78 -3.01
CA LEU A 245 6.85 -0.90 -3.67
C LEU A 245 5.86 -0.33 -2.67
N ASP A 246 5.88 0.99 -2.50
CA ASP A 246 4.84 1.70 -1.78
C ASP A 246 3.70 2.10 -2.73
N GLU A 247 2.45 2.03 -2.24
CA GLU A 247 1.24 2.23 -3.04
C GLU A 247 1.18 1.31 -4.28
N ALA A 248 1.50 0.03 -4.08
CA ALA A 248 1.64 -0.97 -5.14
C ALA A 248 0.38 -1.13 -6.01
N HIS A 249 -0.82 -0.86 -5.46
CA HIS A 249 -2.09 -0.90 -6.21
C HIS A 249 -2.15 0.07 -7.40
N LYS A 250 -1.35 1.14 -7.38
CA LYS A 250 -1.26 2.08 -8.51
C LYS A 250 -0.46 1.47 -9.66
N GLY A 251 -1.15 0.82 -10.58
CA GLY A 251 -0.56 0.12 -11.72
C GLY A 251 -0.29 -1.36 -11.47
N ASN A 252 -0.93 -1.94 -10.49
CA ASN A 252 -0.74 -3.35 -10.07
C ASN A 252 -1.57 -4.35 -10.88
N LYS A 253 -2.08 -3.98 -12.05
CA LYS A 253 -2.63 -4.97 -12.96
C LYS A 253 -1.49 -5.83 -13.48
N SER A 254 -1.64 -7.15 -13.40
CA SER A 254 -0.67 -8.14 -13.89
C SER A 254 -0.24 -7.92 -15.36
N GLU A 255 -1.04 -7.16 -16.09
CA GLU A 255 -0.82 -6.76 -17.48
C GLU A 255 -0.01 -5.46 -17.62
N SER A 256 0.24 -4.74 -16.53
CA SER A 256 0.89 -3.43 -16.61
C SER A 256 2.40 -3.57 -16.85
N LYS A 257 2.94 -2.67 -17.66
CA LYS A 257 4.39 -2.53 -17.89
C LYS A 257 5.15 -2.36 -16.56
N ARG A 258 4.57 -1.59 -15.64
CA ARG A 258 5.13 -1.33 -14.31
C ARG A 258 5.31 -2.62 -13.52
N GLN A 259 4.27 -3.46 -13.43
CA GLN A 259 4.34 -4.74 -12.74
C GLN A 259 5.37 -5.68 -13.36
N ALA A 260 5.48 -5.70 -14.69
CA ALA A 260 6.49 -6.47 -15.39
C ALA A 260 7.91 -6.02 -15.01
N ILE A 261 8.19 -4.72 -15.03
CA ILE A 261 9.51 -4.16 -14.68
C ILE A 261 9.92 -4.56 -13.25
N PHE A 262 9.04 -4.37 -12.26
CA PHE A 262 9.39 -4.69 -10.87
C PHE A 262 9.52 -6.19 -10.62
N SER A 263 8.74 -7.02 -11.33
CA SER A 263 8.92 -8.47 -11.31
C SER A 263 10.26 -8.90 -11.90
N LEU A 264 10.76 -8.20 -12.92
CA LEU A 264 12.08 -8.45 -13.49
C LEU A 264 13.21 -7.95 -12.58
N LEU A 265 13.08 -6.76 -11.99
CA LEU A 265 14.05 -6.22 -11.05
C LEU A 265 14.26 -7.12 -9.81
N SER A 266 13.22 -7.87 -9.42
CA SER A 266 13.25 -8.79 -8.29
C SER A 266 13.30 -10.27 -8.69
N LEU A 267 13.61 -10.59 -9.95
CA LEU A 267 13.47 -11.93 -10.52
C LEU A 267 14.17 -13.04 -9.70
N LYS A 268 15.38 -12.79 -9.25
CA LYS A 268 16.15 -13.67 -8.36
C LYS A 268 16.28 -13.10 -6.94
N GLY A 269 15.67 -11.96 -6.69
CA GLY A 269 15.57 -11.34 -5.38
C GLY A 269 14.22 -11.60 -4.75
N PHE A 270 13.63 -10.53 -4.20
CA PHE A 270 12.32 -10.62 -3.58
C PHE A 270 11.54 -9.31 -3.74
N LEU A 271 10.23 -9.38 -3.95
CA LEU A 271 9.36 -8.23 -4.12
C LEU A 271 8.45 -8.05 -2.90
N PHE A 272 8.45 -6.85 -2.32
CA PHE A 272 7.60 -6.46 -1.21
C PHE A 272 6.62 -5.38 -1.65
N ASN A 273 5.33 -5.72 -1.71
CA ASN A 273 4.25 -4.82 -2.11
C ASN A 273 3.53 -4.28 -0.88
N PHE A 274 3.42 -2.95 -0.77
CA PHE A 274 2.66 -2.28 0.30
C PHE A 274 1.45 -1.57 -0.28
N SER A 275 0.26 -1.83 0.25
CA SER A 275 -0.97 -1.15 -0.18
C SER A 275 -2.05 -1.19 0.90
N ALA A 276 -2.94 -0.19 0.86
CA ALA A 276 -4.19 -0.20 1.62
C ALA A 276 -5.35 -0.88 0.85
N THR A 277 -5.14 -1.21 -0.44
CA THR A 277 -6.19 -1.71 -1.33
C THR A 277 -5.61 -2.67 -2.35
N PHE A 278 -5.51 -3.96 -2.02
CA PHE A 278 -5.17 -4.99 -2.98
C PHE A 278 -6.44 -5.57 -3.63
N THR A 279 -6.38 -5.79 -4.92
CA THR A 279 -7.48 -6.38 -5.72
C THR A 279 -7.02 -7.57 -6.56
N GLU A 280 -5.71 -7.73 -6.77
CA GLU A 280 -5.15 -8.84 -7.54
C GLU A 280 -4.99 -10.06 -6.64
N GLU A 281 -5.44 -11.22 -7.12
CA GLU A 281 -5.36 -12.50 -6.41
C GLU A 281 -3.92 -12.84 -6.00
N SER A 282 -2.94 -12.53 -6.85
CA SER A 282 -1.53 -12.74 -6.58
C SER A 282 -1.01 -12.01 -5.34
N ASP A 283 -1.49 -10.78 -5.10
CA ASP A 283 -1.11 -10.01 -3.92
C ASP A 283 -1.84 -10.52 -2.67
N LEU A 284 -3.10 -10.93 -2.81
CA LEU A 284 -3.87 -11.49 -1.69
C LEU A 284 -3.30 -12.83 -1.22
N ILE A 285 -2.94 -13.73 -2.16
CA ILE A 285 -2.31 -15.03 -1.85
C ILE A 285 -0.97 -14.82 -1.11
N THR A 286 -0.20 -13.82 -1.52
CA THR A 286 1.12 -13.53 -0.94
C THR A 286 1.09 -12.50 0.19
N ALA A 287 -0.10 -12.10 0.66
CA ALA A 287 -0.23 -11.19 1.79
C ALA A 287 0.18 -11.87 3.10
N VAL A 288 1.20 -11.30 3.73
CA VAL A 288 1.77 -11.80 5.01
C VAL A 288 1.00 -11.30 6.22
N TYR A 289 0.20 -10.27 6.04
CA TYR A 289 -0.67 -9.74 7.08
C TYR A 289 -1.83 -8.97 6.46
N ASN A 290 -3.05 -9.33 6.86
CA ASN A 290 -4.27 -8.66 6.44
C ASN A 290 -4.68 -7.63 7.50
N LEU A 291 -4.26 -6.38 7.33
CA LEU A 291 -4.77 -5.24 8.06
C LEU A 291 -5.60 -4.35 7.12
N SER A 292 -6.63 -4.93 6.53
CA SER A 292 -7.63 -4.17 5.78
C SER A 292 -8.26 -3.09 6.68
N VAL A 293 -8.92 -2.10 6.08
CA VAL A 293 -9.62 -1.04 6.85
C VAL A 293 -10.62 -1.65 7.83
N GLY A 294 -11.33 -2.73 7.42
CA GLY A 294 -12.28 -3.42 8.30
C GLY A 294 -11.62 -4.07 9.51
N GLU A 295 -10.52 -4.79 9.32
CA GLU A 295 -9.77 -5.42 10.42
C GLU A 295 -9.12 -4.37 11.33
N TRP A 296 -8.59 -3.29 10.75
CA TRP A 296 -8.00 -2.20 11.51
C TRP A 296 -9.00 -1.50 12.44
N VAL A 297 -10.24 -1.30 11.97
CA VAL A 297 -11.35 -0.78 12.79
C VAL A 297 -11.74 -1.78 13.88
N LYS A 298 -11.87 -3.07 13.56
CA LYS A 298 -12.20 -4.13 14.54
C LYS A 298 -11.16 -4.22 15.67
N LEU A 299 -9.88 -4.02 15.36
CA LEU A 299 -8.80 -3.98 16.34
C LEU A 299 -8.77 -2.69 17.18
N GLY A 300 -9.69 -1.75 16.96
CA GLY A 300 -9.79 -0.51 17.72
C GLY A 300 -8.78 0.58 17.32
N TYR A 301 -8.00 0.39 16.27
CA TYR A 301 -7.02 1.38 15.79
C TYR A 301 -7.60 2.36 14.78
N GLY A 302 -8.62 1.94 14.03
CA GLY A 302 -9.25 2.73 12.98
C GLY A 302 -10.46 3.52 13.48
N LYS A 303 -10.82 4.56 12.73
CA LYS A 303 -12.08 5.26 12.94
C LYS A 303 -13.22 4.45 12.34
N GLU A 304 -14.30 4.29 13.10
CA GLU A 304 -15.52 3.69 12.57
C GLU A 304 -16.06 4.55 11.41
N SER A 305 -16.31 3.91 10.27
CA SER A 305 -16.87 4.57 9.10
C SER A 305 -18.37 4.34 9.04
N VAL A 306 -19.14 5.40 9.20
CA VAL A 306 -20.58 5.36 9.03
C VAL A 306 -20.92 5.76 7.59
N LEU A 307 -21.44 4.80 6.81
CA LEU A 307 -22.01 5.10 5.50
C LEU A 307 -23.48 5.51 5.70
N LEU A 308 -23.76 6.77 5.44
CA LEU A 308 -25.14 7.24 5.41
C LEU A 308 -25.87 6.54 4.26
N LYS A 309 -26.98 5.87 4.56
CA LYS A 309 -27.81 5.23 3.54
C LYS A 309 -28.37 6.30 2.59
N LYS A 310 -28.63 5.90 1.36
CA LYS A 310 -29.20 6.72 0.30
C LYS A 310 -30.32 7.66 0.78
N ASN A 311 -31.21 7.17 1.61
CA ASN A 311 -32.41 7.90 2.05
C ASN A 311 -32.14 9.05 3.04
N ASN A 312 -30.95 9.09 3.68
CA ASN A 312 -30.67 10.07 4.72
C ASN A 312 -30.27 11.45 4.17
N LEU A 313 -29.75 11.50 2.94
CA LEU A 313 -29.34 12.75 2.30
C LEU A 313 -30.16 13.10 1.06
N ASN A 314 -31.13 12.27 0.65
CA ASN A 314 -31.92 12.38 -0.62
C ASN A 314 -31.04 12.63 -1.87
N ALA A 315 -29.79 12.24 -1.85
CA ALA A 315 -28.81 12.53 -2.88
C ALA A 315 -28.59 11.27 -3.74
N PHE A 316 -29.63 10.86 -4.55
CA PHE A 316 -29.42 9.50 -5.03
C PHE A 316 -29.91 9.19 -6.43
N LYS A 317 -29.94 10.19 -7.20
CA LYS A 317 -29.51 10.10 -8.58
C LYS A 317 -27.97 10.02 -8.57
N GLU A 318 -27.37 9.37 -9.56
CA GLU A 318 -25.90 9.50 -9.71
C GLU A 318 -25.56 11.00 -9.76
N LEU A 319 -24.44 11.42 -9.16
CA LEU A 319 -24.06 12.84 -9.03
C LEU A 319 -24.15 13.62 -10.37
N LYS A 320 -23.92 12.92 -11.50
CA LYS A 320 -24.08 13.47 -12.86
C LYS A 320 -25.53 13.82 -13.23
N ASP A 321 -26.52 13.24 -12.55
CA ASP A 321 -27.94 13.39 -12.84
C ASP A 321 -28.63 14.40 -11.90
N LEU A 322 -27.89 14.99 -10.94
CA LEU A 322 -28.38 16.04 -10.06
C LEU A 322 -28.36 17.39 -10.80
N ASN A 323 -29.48 18.14 -10.74
CA ASN A 323 -29.46 19.53 -11.12
C ASN A 323 -28.77 20.40 -10.07
N ASP A 324 -28.43 21.65 -10.42
CA ASP A 324 -27.67 22.55 -9.55
C ASP A 324 -28.34 22.78 -8.20
N ARG A 325 -29.66 22.83 -8.16
CA ARG A 325 -30.45 23.01 -6.91
C ARG A 325 -30.41 21.77 -6.02
N GLU A 326 -30.44 20.57 -6.61
CA GLU A 326 -30.31 19.31 -5.86
C GLU A 326 -28.91 19.17 -5.24
N LYS A 327 -27.87 19.61 -5.98
CA LYS A 327 -26.49 19.67 -5.47
C LYS A 327 -26.36 20.65 -4.31
N GLU A 328 -26.96 21.81 -4.43
CA GLU A 328 -27.01 22.85 -3.40
C GLU A 328 -27.67 22.33 -2.11
N ILE A 329 -28.83 21.69 -2.22
CA ILE A 329 -29.54 21.10 -1.07
C ILE A 329 -28.70 20.03 -0.40
N ALA A 330 -28.06 19.15 -1.17
CA ALA A 330 -27.18 18.12 -0.62
C ALA A 330 -25.98 18.72 0.14
N LEU A 331 -25.41 19.81 -0.37
CA LEU A 331 -24.35 20.56 0.28
C LEU A 331 -24.80 21.21 1.58
N LEU A 332 -25.94 21.87 1.58
CA LEU A 332 -26.50 22.50 2.78
C LEU A 332 -26.76 21.47 3.90
N LYS A 333 -27.26 20.29 3.56
CA LYS A 333 -27.43 19.18 4.52
C LYS A 333 -26.09 18.71 5.08
N ALA A 334 -25.08 18.56 4.24
CA ALA A 334 -23.74 18.17 4.69
C ALA A 334 -23.11 19.22 5.63
N LEU A 335 -23.28 20.50 5.31
CA LEU A 335 -22.83 21.62 6.17
C LEU A 335 -23.58 21.65 7.51
N LEU A 336 -24.89 21.38 7.50
CA LEU A 336 -25.70 21.29 8.72
C LEU A 336 -25.20 20.15 9.62
N LEU A 337 -24.96 18.95 9.06
CA LEU A 337 -24.41 17.82 9.80
C LEU A 337 -23.04 18.13 10.40
N LEU A 338 -22.17 18.80 9.63
CA LEU A 338 -20.86 19.25 10.10
C LEU A 338 -20.98 20.23 11.27
N GLY A 339 -21.90 21.21 11.16
CA GLY A 339 -22.19 22.18 12.21
C GLY A 339 -22.74 21.52 13.47
N MET A 340 -23.65 20.57 13.32
CA MET A 340 -24.18 19.78 14.44
C MET A 340 -23.08 18.98 15.13
N GLN A 341 -22.25 18.26 14.38
CA GLN A 341 -21.11 17.51 14.94
C GLN A 341 -20.14 18.44 15.71
N LYS A 342 -19.87 19.62 15.18
CA LYS A 342 -19.03 20.62 15.85
C LYS A 342 -19.67 21.13 17.16
N ARG A 343 -21.00 21.37 17.16
CA ARG A 343 -21.73 21.87 18.33
C ARG A 343 -21.86 20.82 19.44
N TYR A 344 -22.05 19.55 19.07
CA TYR A 344 -22.20 18.44 20.02
C TYR A 344 -20.89 17.72 20.32
N LYS A 345 -19.74 18.33 19.97
CA LYS A 345 -18.44 17.82 20.34
C LYS A 345 -18.36 17.71 21.87
N THR A 346 -18.15 16.50 22.37
CA THR A 346 -17.91 16.25 23.80
C THR A 346 -16.40 16.20 24.08
N GLU A 347 -15.99 16.38 25.32
CA GLU A 347 -14.56 16.30 25.73
C GLU A 347 -13.89 14.97 25.39
N SER A 348 -14.67 13.93 25.17
CA SER A 348 -14.18 12.60 24.77
C SER A 348 -13.78 12.50 23.29
N TYR A 349 -14.12 13.49 22.44
CA TYR A 349 -13.75 13.52 21.03
C TYR A 349 -12.74 14.61 20.77
N PHE A 350 -11.46 14.22 20.62
CA PHE A 350 -10.32 15.13 20.47
C PHE A 350 -10.09 15.68 19.06
N TYR A 351 -11.00 15.53 18.12
CA TYR A 351 -10.81 16.04 16.77
C TYR A 351 -11.91 16.99 16.35
N ASP A 352 -11.55 18.02 15.58
CA ASP A 352 -12.52 18.84 14.90
C ASP A 352 -13.06 18.13 13.66
N PRO A 353 -14.39 18.17 13.42
CA PRO A 353 -14.97 17.55 12.25
C PRO A 353 -14.43 18.22 10.98
N LEU A 354 -14.01 17.41 10.00
CA LEU A 354 -13.48 17.83 8.71
C LEU A 354 -14.43 17.37 7.61
N MET A 355 -14.82 18.29 6.74
CA MET A 355 -15.59 17.99 5.54
C MET A 355 -14.65 17.97 4.33
N LEU A 356 -14.60 16.84 3.62
CA LEU A 356 -13.92 16.71 2.34
C LEU A 356 -14.95 16.71 1.21
N VAL A 357 -14.80 17.63 0.27
CA VAL A 357 -15.68 17.75 -0.89
C VAL A 357 -14.91 17.33 -2.14
N PHE A 358 -15.42 16.31 -2.81
CA PHE A 358 -14.90 15.86 -4.09
C PHE A 358 -15.80 16.39 -5.21
N THR A 359 -15.24 17.11 -6.15
CA THR A 359 -15.95 17.68 -7.29
C THR A 359 -15.58 16.93 -8.57
N HIS A 360 -16.56 16.74 -9.46
CA HIS A 360 -16.33 16.03 -10.73
C HIS A 360 -15.57 16.91 -11.75
N SER A 361 -15.80 18.22 -11.73
CA SER A 361 -15.17 19.19 -12.62
C SER A 361 -14.77 20.46 -11.88
N VAL A 362 -13.61 21.01 -12.21
CA VAL A 362 -13.05 22.21 -11.57
C VAL A 362 -12.98 23.40 -12.54
N ASN A 363 -12.76 23.14 -13.84
CA ASN A 363 -12.40 24.16 -14.84
C ASN A 363 -13.52 24.46 -15.83
N VAL A 364 -14.78 24.17 -15.52
CA VAL A 364 -15.94 24.38 -16.40
C VAL A 364 -16.85 25.41 -15.75
N LYS A 365 -17.47 26.29 -16.57
CA LYS A 365 -18.51 27.22 -16.10
C LYS A 365 -19.66 26.41 -15.47
N ASN A 366 -20.11 26.84 -14.28
CA ASN A 366 -21.04 26.11 -13.41
C ASN A 366 -20.49 24.74 -12.93
N SER A 367 -19.21 24.67 -12.67
CA SER A 367 -18.60 23.47 -12.08
C SER A 367 -19.16 23.18 -10.67
N ASP A 368 -19.09 21.93 -10.24
CA ASP A 368 -19.48 21.56 -8.86
C ASP A 368 -18.70 22.37 -7.81
N ALA A 369 -17.44 22.72 -8.10
CA ALA A 369 -16.64 23.60 -7.26
C ALA A 369 -17.21 25.01 -7.17
N GLU A 370 -17.68 25.60 -8.30
CA GLU A 370 -18.29 26.91 -8.33
C GLU A 370 -19.61 26.94 -7.55
N ILE A 371 -20.44 25.91 -7.70
CA ILE A 371 -21.69 25.75 -6.93
C ILE A 371 -21.36 25.66 -5.43
N PHE A 372 -20.35 24.88 -5.07
CA PHE A 372 -19.90 24.74 -3.68
C PHE A 372 -19.51 26.09 -3.07
N PHE A 373 -18.63 26.84 -3.71
CA PHE A 373 -18.15 28.13 -3.19
C PHE A 373 -19.26 29.19 -3.15
N LYS A 374 -20.14 29.24 -4.16
CA LYS A 374 -21.30 30.18 -4.15
C LYS A 374 -22.27 29.85 -3.00
N THR A 375 -22.55 28.57 -2.77
CA THR A 375 -23.43 28.15 -1.69
C THR A 375 -22.81 28.47 -0.32
N LEU A 376 -21.51 28.18 -0.17
CA LEU A 376 -20.78 28.47 1.06
C LEU A 376 -20.73 29.95 1.37
N ALA A 377 -20.41 30.80 0.36
CA ALA A 377 -20.43 32.26 0.51
C ALA A 377 -21.79 32.77 0.96
N ARG A 378 -22.88 32.29 0.33
CA ARG A 378 -24.24 32.67 0.70
C ARG A 378 -24.60 32.26 2.13
N VAL A 379 -24.16 31.08 2.58
CA VAL A 379 -24.39 30.61 3.97
C VAL A 379 -23.64 31.49 4.98
N ILE A 380 -22.43 31.93 4.63
CA ILE A 380 -21.60 32.81 5.48
C ILE A 380 -22.20 34.22 5.54
N GLU A 381 -22.69 34.74 4.41
CA GLU A 381 -23.27 36.08 4.31
C GLU A 381 -24.64 36.19 4.99
N ASN A 382 -25.42 35.10 4.96
CA ASN A 382 -26.75 35.02 5.60
C ASN A 382 -26.66 34.33 6.97
N ASP A 383 -26.29 35.10 8.00
CA ASP A 383 -26.06 34.59 9.37
C ASP A 383 -27.35 34.15 10.11
N ASP A 384 -28.52 34.27 9.48
CA ASP A 384 -29.82 33.98 10.08
C ASP A 384 -30.28 32.50 9.95
N GLY A 385 -29.48 31.66 9.29
CA GLY A 385 -29.81 30.23 9.07
C GLY A 385 -31.02 29.99 8.17
N SER A 386 -31.56 31.02 7.52
CA SER A 386 -32.80 30.95 6.71
C SER A 386 -32.70 29.92 5.57
N ASP A 387 -31.53 29.73 4.99
CA ASP A 387 -31.29 28.76 3.92
C ASP A 387 -31.40 27.30 4.42
N PHE A 388 -31.01 27.05 5.66
CA PHE A 388 -31.17 25.73 6.29
C PHE A 388 -32.65 25.41 6.59
N LEU A 389 -33.40 26.40 7.04
CA LEU A 389 -34.84 26.27 7.29
C LEU A 389 -35.61 26.02 5.99
N LYS A 390 -35.31 26.76 4.91
CA LYS A 390 -35.89 26.56 3.58
C LYS A 390 -35.57 25.19 2.98
N ALA A 391 -34.39 24.65 3.24
CA ALA A 391 -34.01 23.31 2.81
C ALA A 391 -34.84 22.24 3.54
N LYS A 392 -35.19 22.47 4.83
CA LYS A 392 -36.03 21.58 5.64
C LYS A 392 -37.50 21.64 5.23
N GLU A 393 -38.08 22.82 5.00
CA GLU A 393 -39.48 23.01 4.62
C GLU A 393 -39.85 22.38 3.28
N ARG A 394 -38.89 22.28 2.35
CA ARG A 394 -39.12 21.76 1.00
C ARG A 394 -39.13 20.23 0.89
N GLU A 395 -38.78 19.54 1.96
CA GLU A 395 -38.83 18.07 2.01
C GLU A 395 -40.18 17.50 2.44
N GLY A 396 -41.17 18.36 2.65
CA GLY A 396 -42.54 17.95 2.92
C GLY A 396 -42.67 16.91 4.02
N GLY A 397 -42.72 17.36 5.27
CA GLY A 397 -43.26 16.58 6.36
C GLY A 397 -42.29 15.67 7.08
N GLU A 398 -42.17 15.94 8.34
CA GLU A 398 -41.92 15.03 9.47
C GLU A 398 -41.25 13.68 9.15
N GLN A 399 -39.97 13.69 8.83
CA GLN A 399 -39.10 12.58 9.17
C GLN A 399 -38.08 13.07 10.17
N GLU A 400 -38.29 12.73 11.44
CA GLU A 400 -37.29 12.88 12.49
C GLU A 400 -35.96 12.29 12.02
N PHE A 401 -34.92 13.10 12.09
CA PHE A 401 -33.55 12.62 12.02
C PHE A 401 -33.31 11.73 13.26
N LYS A 402 -33.57 10.43 13.14
CA LYS A 402 -33.01 9.46 14.06
C LYS A 402 -31.53 9.29 13.69
N LEU A 403 -30.65 9.87 14.51
CA LEU A 403 -29.20 9.58 14.56
C LEU A 403 -28.98 8.16 15.07
#